data_4c6c389aab1e37054d104490f464689e
#
_entry.id   4c6c389aab1e37054d104490f464689e
#
_cell.length_a   1.000
_cell.length_b   1.000
_cell.length_c   1.000
_cell.angle_alpha   90.00
_cell.angle_beta   90.00
_cell.angle_gamma   90.00
#
_symmetry.space_group_name_H-M   'P 1'
#
loop_
_entity.id
_entity.type
_entity.pdbx_description
1 polymer ?
#
loop_
_entity_poly.entity_id
_entity_poly.type
_entity_poly.pdbx_seq_one_letter_code
_entity_poly.pdbx_strand_id
1 'polypeptide(L)'
;SLAMLASLGGYLAPLLLSTGGGSFVALFSFYLLLSIGILVISIWQHWRELNLLGLLFTFGVGGVWGLSDYQPEDYVICQLFLIANTLIFGVFSVALSLRAQEKGKQIIDGVLLFAPPLIGFGMQYGMTSHWSYGPALSALGYGAFYLSLAFLALRRYPSVGRPLVMAALAIGGGFATLAIPLALSARWTAMAWALE
;
A
#
# COMPACT_ATOMS: atom_id res chain seq x y z
N SER A 1 -23.67 8.16 0.26
CA SER A 1 -23.96 8.65 1.61
C SER A 1 -23.27 9.99 1.86
N LEU A 2 -23.72 10.75 2.84
CA LEU A 2 -23.15 12.04 3.25
C LEU A 2 -21.66 11.90 3.63
N ALA A 3 -21.31 10.79 4.26
CA ALA A 3 -19.93 10.45 4.63
C ALA A 3 -19.00 10.29 3.42
N MET A 4 -19.49 9.71 2.32
CA MET A 4 -18.70 9.62 1.08
C MET A 4 -18.46 11.00 0.47
N LEU A 5 -19.47 11.88 0.45
CA LEU A 5 -19.31 13.24 -0.05
C LEU A 5 -18.34 14.06 0.81
N ALA A 6 -18.41 13.93 2.13
CA ALA A 6 -17.49 14.59 3.04
C ALA A 6 -16.05 14.09 2.88
N SER A 7 -15.84 12.78 2.74
CA SER A 7 -14.52 12.20 2.50
C SER A 7 -13.96 12.59 1.14
N LEU A 8 -14.79 12.57 0.08
CA LEU A 8 -14.40 13.03 -1.24
C LEU A 8 -13.95 14.50 -1.20
N GLY A 9 -14.72 15.37 -0.54
CA GLY A 9 -14.36 16.77 -0.32
C GLY A 9 -13.04 16.92 0.43
N GLY A 10 -12.84 16.12 1.47
CA GLY A 10 -11.60 16.10 2.25
C GLY A 10 -10.37 15.75 1.41
N TYR A 11 -10.45 14.69 0.57
CA TYR A 11 -9.34 14.30 -0.30
C TYR A 11 -9.11 15.26 -1.47
N LEU A 12 -10.18 15.89 -1.99
CA LEU A 12 -10.07 16.86 -3.08
C LEU A 12 -9.59 18.24 -2.62
N ALA A 13 -9.87 18.63 -1.37
CA ALA A 13 -9.57 19.96 -0.87
C ALA A 13 -8.10 20.37 -1.07
N PRO A 14 -7.07 19.57 -0.73
CA PRO A 14 -5.69 19.97 -0.97
C PRO A 14 -5.35 20.14 -2.44
N LEU A 15 -5.95 19.33 -3.34
CA LEU A 15 -5.73 19.41 -4.78
C LEU A 15 -6.35 20.67 -5.37
N LEU A 16 -7.58 21.02 -4.92
CA LEU A 16 -8.29 22.20 -5.40
C LEU A 16 -7.72 23.52 -4.85
N LEU A 17 -7.16 23.48 -3.64
CA LEU A 17 -6.58 24.65 -2.98
C LEU A 17 -5.07 24.79 -3.22
N SER A 18 -4.45 23.84 -3.93
CA SER A 18 -3.03 23.89 -4.23
C SER A 18 -2.69 25.05 -5.14
N THR A 19 -1.83 25.95 -4.66
CA THR A 19 -1.26 27.08 -5.42
C THR A 19 0.10 26.74 -6.02
N GLY A 20 0.49 25.46 -6.04
CA GLY A 20 1.76 24.97 -6.62
C GLY A 20 3.01 25.12 -5.74
N GLY A 21 2.90 25.66 -4.52
CA GLY A 21 4.05 25.86 -3.62
C GLY A 21 4.02 25.05 -2.32
N GLY A 22 3.13 24.05 -2.22
CA GLY A 22 2.96 23.24 -1.02
C GLY A 22 3.98 22.11 -0.88
N SER A 23 4.38 21.80 0.39
CA SER A 23 5.23 20.65 0.68
C SER A 23 4.47 19.33 0.47
N PHE A 24 5.07 18.38 -0.24
CA PHE A 24 4.51 17.03 -0.41
C PHE A 24 4.34 16.31 0.95
N VAL A 25 5.20 16.62 1.92
CA VAL A 25 5.12 16.08 3.28
C VAL A 25 3.82 16.53 3.96
N ALA A 26 3.42 17.79 3.78
CA ALA A 26 2.16 18.31 4.32
C ALA A 26 0.96 17.62 3.67
N LEU A 27 0.97 17.45 2.35
CA LEU A 27 -0.09 16.75 1.60
C LEU A 27 -0.23 15.29 2.03
N PHE A 28 0.86 14.56 2.10
CA PHE A 28 0.84 13.15 2.49
C PHE A 28 0.48 12.96 3.96
N SER A 29 0.95 13.86 4.84
CA SER A 29 0.55 13.86 6.25
C SER A 29 -0.93 14.12 6.42
N PHE A 30 -1.51 15.06 5.65
CA PHE A 30 -2.93 15.31 5.65
C PHE A 30 -3.73 14.08 5.20
N TYR A 31 -3.34 13.44 4.10
CA TYR A 31 -3.99 12.21 3.63
C TYR A 31 -3.86 11.06 4.62
N LEU A 32 -2.69 10.92 5.25
CA LEU A 32 -2.47 9.91 6.29
C LEU A 32 -3.41 10.12 7.49
N LEU A 33 -3.51 11.35 7.99
CA LEU A 33 -4.41 11.71 9.09
C LEU A 33 -5.88 11.46 8.73
N LEU A 34 -6.29 11.83 7.52
CA LEU A 34 -7.65 11.60 7.03
C LEU A 34 -7.95 10.09 6.93
N SER A 35 -7.00 9.31 6.43
CA SER A 35 -7.12 7.85 6.30
C SER A 35 -7.18 7.16 7.67
N ILE A 36 -6.38 7.63 8.64
CA ILE A 36 -6.44 7.15 10.03
C ILE A 36 -7.81 7.49 10.63
N GLY A 37 -8.31 8.70 10.42
CA GLY A 37 -9.63 9.12 10.89
C GLY A 37 -10.74 8.22 10.34
N ILE A 38 -10.73 7.93 9.04
CA ILE A 38 -11.67 7.01 8.40
C ILE A 38 -11.53 5.60 8.98
N LEU A 39 -10.31 5.12 9.19
CA LEU A 39 -10.06 3.81 9.78
C LEU A 39 -10.62 3.71 11.20
N VAL A 40 -10.42 4.73 12.02
CA VAL A 40 -10.95 4.80 13.38
C VAL A 40 -12.49 4.77 13.37
N ILE A 41 -13.11 5.57 12.50
CA ILE A 41 -14.57 5.57 12.36
C ILE A 41 -15.07 4.21 11.85
N SER A 42 -14.34 3.54 10.98
CA SER A 42 -14.68 2.23 10.44
C SER A 42 -14.70 1.12 11.51
N ILE A 43 -14.13 1.33 12.70
CA ILE A 43 -14.26 0.42 13.84
C ILE A 43 -15.73 0.30 14.29
N TRP A 44 -16.48 1.41 14.20
CA TRP A 44 -17.88 1.45 14.61
C TRP A 44 -18.87 1.33 13.46
N GLN A 45 -18.53 1.84 12.26
CA GLN A 45 -19.47 2.02 11.16
C GLN A 45 -19.24 1.12 9.93
N HIS A 46 -18.21 0.29 9.89
CA HIS A 46 -17.91 -0.68 8.81
C HIS A 46 -17.95 -0.07 7.38
N TRP A 47 -17.39 1.13 7.20
CA TRP A 47 -17.42 1.86 5.93
C TRP A 47 -16.31 1.41 4.96
N ARG A 48 -16.49 0.25 4.33
CA ARG A 48 -15.54 -0.34 3.37
C ARG A 48 -15.33 0.55 2.15
N GLU A 49 -16.41 1.18 1.67
CA GLU A 49 -16.37 2.07 0.52
C GLU A 49 -15.52 3.32 0.78
N LEU A 50 -15.51 3.82 2.00
CA LEU A 50 -14.66 4.95 2.39
C LEU A 50 -13.19 4.55 2.41
N ASN A 51 -12.87 3.34 2.88
CA ASN A 51 -11.51 2.83 2.83
C ASN A 51 -11.03 2.66 1.38
N LEU A 52 -11.91 2.19 0.48
CA LEU A 52 -11.59 2.10 -0.95
C LEU A 52 -11.35 3.47 -1.57
N LEU A 53 -12.18 4.46 -1.22
CA LEU A 53 -12.00 5.85 -1.67
C LEU A 53 -10.66 6.42 -1.20
N GLY A 54 -10.34 6.22 0.08
CA GLY A 54 -9.05 6.61 0.67
C GLY A 54 -7.86 5.99 -0.03
N LEU A 55 -7.94 4.69 -0.33
CA LEU A 55 -6.92 3.96 -1.09
C LEU A 55 -6.70 4.58 -2.47
N LEU A 56 -7.78 4.81 -3.23
CA LEU A 56 -7.70 5.39 -4.58
C LEU A 56 -7.07 6.78 -4.57
N PHE A 57 -7.50 7.67 -3.67
CA PHE A 57 -6.93 9.02 -3.58
C PHE A 57 -5.49 9.00 -3.10
N THR A 58 -5.19 8.29 -2.02
CA THR A 58 -3.85 8.29 -1.43
C THR A 58 -2.81 7.69 -2.37
N PHE A 59 -3.07 6.51 -2.91
CA PHE A 59 -2.15 5.87 -3.85
C PHE A 59 -2.18 6.51 -5.24
N GLY A 60 -3.34 7.02 -5.69
CA GLY A 60 -3.44 7.74 -6.95
C GLY A 60 -2.66 9.05 -6.94
N VAL A 61 -2.88 9.90 -5.95
CA VAL A 61 -2.15 11.17 -5.82
C VAL A 61 -0.67 10.94 -5.51
N GLY A 62 -0.36 10.00 -4.61
CA GLY A 62 1.02 9.62 -4.31
C GLY A 62 1.76 9.06 -5.53
N GLY A 63 1.07 8.27 -6.37
CA GLY A 63 1.63 7.74 -7.62
C GLY A 63 1.91 8.81 -8.65
N VAL A 64 0.96 9.72 -8.88
CA VAL A 64 1.14 10.85 -9.81
C VAL A 64 2.28 11.74 -9.35
N TRP A 65 2.29 12.12 -8.06
CA TRP A 65 3.40 12.91 -7.50
C TRP A 65 4.75 12.17 -7.63
N GLY A 66 4.79 10.88 -7.34
CA GLY A 66 6.00 10.08 -7.45
C GLY A 66 6.55 9.98 -8.88
N LEU A 67 5.68 10.02 -9.89
CA LEU A 67 6.11 10.01 -11.30
C LEU A 67 6.62 11.37 -11.78
N SER A 68 6.13 12.48 -11.20
CA SER A 68 6.46 13.84 -11.65
C SER A 68 7.54 14.53 -10.83
N ASP A 69 7.54 14.34 -9.52
CA ASP A 69 8.27 15.21 -8.58
C ASP A 69 9.23 14.47 -7.63
N TYR A 70 9.18 13.13 -7.58
CA TYR A 70 10.02 12.34 -6.68
C TYR A 70 11.52 12.54 -6.95
N GLN A 71 12.28 12.78 -5.88
CA GLN A 71 13.74 12.84 -5.89
C GLN A 71 14.34 11.79 -4.94
N PRO A 72 15.54 11.24 -5.23
CA PRO A 72 16.17 10.22 -4.36
C PRO A 72 16.35 10.66 -2.90
N GLU A 73 16.49 11.96 -2.63
CA GLU A 73 16.61 12.55 -1.29
C GLU A 73 15.34 12.35 -0.47
N ASP A 74 14.19 12.22 -1.12
CA ASP A 74 12.87 12.04 -0.47
C ASP A 74 12.60 10.59 -0.06
N TYR A 75 13.52 9.65 -0.38
CA TYR A 75 13.32 8.21 -0.20
C TYR A 75 12.83 7.84 1.20
N VAL A 76 13.49 8.32 2.25
CA VAL A 76 13.17 7.92 3.63
C VAL A 76 11.75 8.34 4.00
N ILE A 77 11.36 9.56 3.66
CA ILE A 77 10.03 10.09 3.97
C ILE A 77 8.96 9.34 3.16
N CYS A 78 9.18 9.17 1.86
CA CYS A 78 8.27 8.44 0.98
C CYS A 78 8.13 6.97 1.40
N GLN A 79 9.21 6.33 1.83
CA GLN A 79 9.20 4.97 2.35
C GLN A 79 8.33 4.84 3.60
N LEU A 80 8.43 5.79 4.54
CA LEU A 80 7.60 5.78 5.76
C LEU A 80 6.12 5.95 5.42
N PHE A 81 5.77 6.89 4.53
CA PHE A 81 4.39 7.05 4.06
C PHE A 81 3.86 5.81 3.35
N LEU A 82 4.68 5.18 2.50
CA LEU A 82 4.29 3.96 1.78
C LEU A 82 4.01 2.81 2.75
N ILE A 83 4.87 2.59 3.74
CA ILE A 83 4.66 1.58 4.79
C ILE A 83 3.38 1.87 5.57
N ALA A 84 3.19 3.10 6.05
CA ALA A 84 2.02 3.49 6.82
C ALA A 84 0.71 3.26 6.04
N ASN A 85 0.67 3.69 4.78
CA ASN A 85 -0.51 3.51 3.93
C ASN A 85 -0.76 2.05 3.55
N THR A 86 0.29 1.27 3.32
CA THR A 86 0.16 -0.18 3.08
C THR A 86 -0.43 -0.89 4.31
N LEU A 87 -0.05 -0.50 5.51
CA LEU A 87 -0.63 -1.04 6.74
C LEU A 87 -2.09 -0.61 6.91
N ILE A 88 -2.42 0.66 6.69
CA ILE A 88 -3.78 1.18 6.84
C ILE A 88 -4.73 0.48 5.87
N PHE A 89 -4.42 0.50 4.59
CA PHE A 89 -5.33 0.00 3.55
C PHE A 89 -5.23 -1.50 3.32
N GLY A 90 -4.02 -2.06 3.37
CA GLY A 90 -3.78 -3.47 3.06
C GLY A 90 -3.99 -4.43 4.23
N VAL A 91 -3.87 -3.97 5.45
CA VAL A 91 -3.96 -4.83 6.64
C VAL A 91 -5.12 -4.43 7.54
N PHE A 92 -5.10 -3.22 8.08
CA PHE A 92 -6.08 -2.84 9.10
C PHE A 92 -7.50 -2.72 8.56
N SER A 93 -7.67 -2.09 7.38
CA SER A 93 -9.01 -1.95 6.78
C SER A 93 -9.64 -3.30 6.46
N VAL A 94 -8.83 -4.24 5.96
CA VAL A 94 -9.30 -5.59 5.66
C VAL A 94 -9.59 -6.39 6.91
N ALA A 95 -8.72 -6.33 7.92
CA ALA A 95 -8.95 -7.01 9.19
C ALA A 95 -10.26 -6.55 9.86
N LEU A 96 -10.57 -5.25 9.80
CA LEU A 96 -11.83 -4.71 10.28
C LEU A 96 -13.03 -5.20 9.46
N SER A 97 -12.90 -5.22 8.14
CA SER A 97 -13.95 -5.70 7.22
C SER A 97 -14.30 -7.17 7.47
N LEU A 98 -13.30 -8.01 7.67
CA LEU A 98 -13.51 -9.44 7.92
C LEU A 98 -14.19 -9.71 9.27
N ARG A 99 -13.92 -8.89 10.28
CA ARG A 99 -14.61 -8.98 11.57
C ARG A 99 -16.11 -8.66 11.48
N ALA A 100 -16.48 -7.78 10.57
CA ALA A 100 -17.88 -7.35 10.42
C ALA A 100 -18.80 -8.39 9.77
N GLN A 101 -18.26 -9.44 9.15
CA GLN A 101 -18.99 -10.55 8.49
C GLN A 101 -20.14 -10.12 7.56
N GLU A 102 -20.06 -8.94 6.97
CA GLU A 102 -21.06 -8.48 6.02
C GLU A 102 -20.99 -9.27 4.70
N LYS A 103 -22.09 -9.91 4.36
CA LYS A 103 -22.26 -10.64 3.09
C LYS A 103 -22.45 -9.63 1.96
N GLY A 104 -21.78 -9.84 0.81
CA GLY A 104 -22.06 -9.13 -0.43
C GLY A 104 -21.03 -8.08 -0.87
N LYS A 105 -19.98 -7.80 -0.08
CA LYS A 105 -18.93 -6.83 -0.46
C LYS A 105 -17.57 -7.48 -0.75
N GLN A 106 -17.57 -8.73 -1.22
CA GLN A 106 -16.36 -9.54 -1.46
C GLN A 106 -15.40 -8.91 -2.47
N ILE A 107 -15.92 -8.19 -3.48
CA ILE A 107 -15.09 -7.52 -4.49
C ILE A 107 -14.28 -6.37 -3.85
N ILE A 108 -14.92 -5.57 -3.00
CA ILE A 108 -14.26 -4.46 -2.29
C ILE A 108 -13.17 -5.01 -1.38
N ASP A 109 -13.46 -6.07 -0.64
CA ASP A 109 -12.49 -6.74 0.23
C ASP A 109 -11.31 -7.30 -0.57
N GLY A 110 -11.57 -7.90 -1.74
CA GLY A 110 -10.53 -8.35 -2.66
C GLY A 110 -9.65 -7.22 -3.14
N VAL A 111 -10.22 -6.09 -3.56
CA VAL A 111 -9.44 -4.91 -3.98
C VAL A 111 -8.61 -4.38 -2.82
N LEU A 112 -9.17 -4.25 -1.62
CA LEU A 112 -8.45 -3.80 -0.43
C LEU A 112 -7.33 -4.77 0.00
N LEU A 113 -7.45 -6.06 -0.30
CA LEU A 113 -6.41 -7.06 -0.02
C LEU A 113 -5.23 -6.98 -0.99
N PHE A 114 -5.51 -6.89 -2.29
CA PHE A 114 -4.51 -7.07 -3.34
C PHE A 114 -3.96 -5.75 -3.89
N ALA A 115 -4.76 -4.68 -3.97
CA ALA A 115 -4.31 -3.42 -4.57
C ALA A 115 -3.18 -2.73 -3.76
N PRO A 116 -3.24 -2.60 -2.42
CA PRO A 116 -2.17 -1.95 -1.67
C PRO A 116 -0.79 -2.59 -1.87
N PRO A 117 -0.60 -3.92 -1.76
CA PRO A 117 0.71 -4.52 -1.98
C PRO A 117 1.18 -4.42 -3.44
N LEU A 118 0.28 -4.53 -4.42
CA LEU A 118 0.64 -4.44 -5.83
C LEU A 118 1.04 -3.01 -6.22
N ILE A 119 0.21 -2.02 -5.87
CA ILE A 119 0.51 -0.61 -6.15
C ILE A 119 1.69 -0.16 -5.31
N GLY A 120 1.72 -0.52 -4.03
CA GLY A 120 2.80 -0.21 -3.11
C GLY A 120 4.15 -0.76 -3.60
N PHE A 121 4.17 -2.00 -4.09
CA PHE A 121 5.38 -2.56 -4.69
C PHE A 121 5.78 -1.83 -5.98
N GLY A 122 4.83 -1.43 -6.83
CA GLY A 122 5.13 -0.61 -8.01
C GLY A 122 5.82 0.71 -7.64
N MET A 123 5.32 1.41 -6.62
CA MET A 123 5.96 2.62 -6.08
C MET A 123 7.34 2.32 -5.50
N GLN A 124 7.44 1.25 -4.70
CA GLN A 124 8.70 0.78 -4.12
C GLN A 124 9.74 0.44 -5.20
N TYR A 125 9.31 -0.21 -6.26
CA TYR A 125 10.16 -0.51 -7.42
C TYR A 125 10.70 0.79 -8.04
N GLY A 126 9.83 1.77 -8.26
CA GLY A 126 10.25 3.08 -8.79
C GLY A 126 11.29 3.78 -7.91
N MET A 127 11.08 3.78 -6.58
CA MET A 127 12.00 4.41 -5.63
C MET A 127 13.35 3.68 -5.50
N THR A 128 13.39 2.37 -5.76
CA THR A 128 14.59 1.53 -5.54
C THR A 128 15.26 1.06 -6.84
N SER A 129 14.72 1.42 -8.00
CA SER A 129 15.21 0.96 -9.31
C SER A 129 16.65 1.39 -9.62
N HIS A 130 17.13 2.48 -9.01
CA HIS A 130 18.51 2.95 -9.12
C HIS A 130 19.53 2.12 -8.33
N TRP A 131 19.09 1.24 -7.43
CA TRP A 131 19.95 0.30 -6.73
C TRP A 131 19.90 -1.07 -7.40
N SER A 132 21.03 -1.66 -7.70
CA SER A 132 21.13 -2.91 -8.48
C SER A 132 20.22 -4.04 -7.93
N TYR A 133 20.17 -4.22 -6.62
CA TYR A 133 19.32 -5.23 -5.97
C TYR A 133 18.11 -4.64 -5.25
N GLY A 134 17.86 -3.33 -5.38
CA GLY A 134 16.77 -2.64 -4.69
C GLY A 134 15.40 -3.29 -4.92
N PRO A 135 14.97 -3.50 -6.18
CA PRO A 135 13.70 -4.15 -6.47
C PRO A 135 13.60 -5.58 -5.94
N ALA A 136 14.67 -6.37 -6.02
CA ALA A 136 14.69 -7.74 -5.52
C ALA A 136 14.55 -7.79 -3.99
N LEU A 137 15.28 -6.93 -3.27
CA LEU A 137 15.19 -6.80 -1.82
C LEU A 137 13.81 -6.28 -1.39
N SER A 138 13.24 -5.35 -2.15
CA SER A 138 11.88 -4.88 -1.91
C SER A 138 10.84 -5.98 -2.07
N ALA A 139 10.95 -6.81 -3.11
CA ALA A 139 10.08 -7.96 -3.30
C ALA A 139 10.23 -8.99 -2.16
N LEU A 140 11.44 -9.26 -1.70
CA LEU A 140 11.68 -10.12 -0.53
C LEU A 140 11.07 -9.51 0.74
N GLY A 141 11.17 -8.19 0.94
CA GLY A 141 10.57 -7.47 2.05
C GLY A 141 9.05 -7.61 2.09
N TYR A 142 8.38 -7.38 0.96
CA TYR A 142 6.94 -7.60 0.83
C TYR A 142 6.57 -9.08 1.05
N GLY A 143 7.34 -10.00 0.47
CA GLY A 143 7.16 -11.44 0.67
C GLY A 143 7.25 -11.83 2.14
N ALA A 144 8.32 -11.45 2.81
CA ALA A 144 8.53 -11.72 4.24
C ALA A 144 7.44 -11.11 5.12
N PHE A 145 7.02 -9.86 4.81
CA PHE A 145 5.95 -9.18 5.54
C PHE A 145 4.62 -9.95 5.45
N TYR A 146 4.16 -10.27 4.24
CA TYR A 146 2.88 -10.95 4.05
C TYR A 146 2.89 -12.40 4.52
N LEU A 147 4.01 -13.13 4.39
CA LEU A 147 4.17 -14.48 4.97
C LEU A 147 4.16 -14.44 6.49
N SER A 148 4.81 -13.45 7.10
CA SER A 148 4.78 -13.23 8.55
C SER A 148 3.38 -12.87 9.03
N LEU A 149 2.64 -12.05 8.27
CA LEU A 149 1.25 -11.70 8.54
C LEU A 149 0.35 -12.95 8.52
N ALA A 150 0.51 -13.81 7.51
CA ALA A 150 -0.23 -15.07 7.41
C ALA A 150 0.06 -15.99 8.60
N PHE A 151 1.33 -16.13 8.97
CA PHE A 151 1.75 -16.93 10.11
C PHE A 151 1.19 -16.40 11.44
N LEU A 152 1.25 -15.08 11.64
CA LEU A 152 0.73 -14.43 12.83
C LEU A 152 -0.80 -14.56 12.92
N ALA A 153 -1.49 -14.39 11.80
CA ALA A 153 -2.95 -14.54 11.72
C ALA A 153 -3.39 -15.96 12.06
N LEU A 154 -2.67 -16.98 11.57
CA LEU A 154 -2.94 -18.37 11.88
C LEU A 154 -2.76 -18.68 13.38
N ARG A 155 -1.71 -18.14 14.00
CA ARG A 155 -1.37 -18.46 15.39
C ARG A 155 -2.11 -17.64 16.45
N ARG A 156 -2.30 -16.34 16.18
CA ARG A 156 -2.77 -15.38 17.20
C ARG A 156 -4.19 -14.89 16.98
N TYR A 157 -4.66 -14.89 15.73
CA TYR A 157 -5.92 -14.26 15.36
C TYR A 157 -6.77 -15.16 14.45
N PRO A 158 -7.17 -16.36 14.91
CA PRO A 158 -7.99 -17.27 14.10
C PRO A 158 -9.34 -16.66 13.71
N SER A 159 -9.81 -15.62 14.43
CA SER A 159 -11.04 -14.88 14.15
C SER A 159 -10.97 -13.96 12.92
N VAL A 160 -9.76 -13.63 12.42
CA VAL A 160 -9.58 -12.73 11.26
C VAL A 160 -9.95 -13.41 9.94
N GLY A 161 -10.08 -14.73 9.95
CA GLY A 161 -10.65 -15.49 8.85
C GLY A 161 -9.64 -16.02 7.84
N ARG A 162 -10.00 -17.14 7.24
CA ARG A 162 -9.21 -17.83 6.20
C ARG A 162 -8.92 -16.98 4.97
N PRO A 163 -9.83 -16.09 4.46
CA PRO A 163 -9.54 -15.30 3.26
C PRO A 163 -8.31 -14.39 3.40
N LEU A 164 -8.11 -13.74 4.55
CA LEU A 164 -6.92 -12.91 4.78
C LEU A 164 -5.65 -13.76 4.79
N VAL A 165 -5.69 -14.92 5.44
CA VAL A 165 -4.54 -15.84 5.50
C VAL A 165 -4.17 -16.34 4.10
N MET A 166 -5.16 -16.79 3.33
CA MET A 166 -4.93 -17.28 1.96
C MET A 166 -4.40 -16.18 1.04
N ALA A 167 -4.96 -14.97 1.13
CA ALA A 167 -4.48 -13.83 0.36
C ALA A 167 -3.05 -13.43 0.77
N ALA A 168 -2.75 -13.40 2.07
CA ALA A 168 -1.41 -13.10 2.56
C ALA A 168 -0.38 -14.14 2.13
N LEU A 169 -0.74 -15.43 2.10
CA LEU A 169 0.11 -16.50 1.56
C LEU A 169 0.34 -16.34 0.05
N ALA A 170 -0.72 -16.05 -0.72
CA ALA A 170 -0.62 -15.85 -2.16
C ALA A 170 0.24 -14.63 -2.50
N ILE A 171 0.02 -13.49 -1.83
CA ILE A 171 0.79 -12.26 -2.01
C ILE A 171 2.26 -12.50 -1.61
N GLY A 172 2.47 -13.05 -0.42
CA GLY A 172 3.80 -13.31 0.11
C GLY A 172 4.61 -14.30 -0.73
N GLY A 173 3.99 -15.41 -1.15
CA GLY A 173 4.58 -16.38 -2.07
C GLY A 173 4.86 -15.78 -3.45
N GLY A 174 3.93 -14.98 -3.99
CA GLY A 174 4.10 -14.27 -5.26
C GLY A 174 5.30 -13.32 -5.23
N PHE A 175 5.45 -12.50 -4.19
CA PHE A 175 6.61 -11.59 -4.05
C PHE A 175 7.91 -12.35 -3.80
N ALA A 176 7.91 -13.44 -3.04
CA ALA A 176 9.09 -14.27 -2.84
C ALA A 176 9.58 -14.90 -4.15
N THR A 177 8.66 -15.38 -5.00
CA THR A 177 9.02 -15.88 -6.34
C THR A 177 9.44 -14.76 -7.28
N LEU A 178 8.82 -13.58 -7.23
CA LEU A 178 9.19 -12.43 -8.04
C LEU A 178 10.61 -11.91 -7.72
N ALA A 179 11.06 -12.05 -6.49
CA ALA A 179 12.41 -11.65 -6.09
C ALA A 179 13.50 -12.39 -6.86
N ILE A 180 13.27 -13.64 -7.29
CA ILE A 180 14.24 -14.46 -8.02
C ILE A 180 14.59 -13.85 -9.38
N PRO A 181 13.65 -13.62 -10.31
CA PRO A 181 13.98 -13.01 -11.60
C PRO A 181 14.50 -11.58 -11.47
N LEU A 182 14.06 -10.81 -10.46
CA LEU A 182 14.58 -9.47 -10.20
C LEU A 182 16.06 -9.51 -9.75
N ALA A 183 16.44 -10.47 -8.90
CA ALA A 183 17.83 -10.65 -8.51
C ALA A 183 18.70 -11.13 -9.67
N LEU A 184 18.19 -12.02 -10.51
CA LEU A 184 18.90 -12.51 -11.71
C LEU A 184 19.12 -11.38 -12.73
N SER A 185 18.11 -10.56 -12.99
CA SER A 185 18.24 -9.41 -13.91
C SER A 185 19.30 -8.42 -13.43
N ALA A 186 19.34 -8.14 -12.13
CA ALA A 186 20.36 -7.28 -11.52
C ALA A 186 21.77 -7.85 -11.70
N ARG A 187 21.94 -9.16 -11.55
CA ARG A 187 23.24 -9.84 -11.77
C ARG A 187 23.70 -9.76 -13.21
N TRP A 188 22.80 -10.02 -14.17
CA TRP A 188 23.13 -9.91 -15.60
C TRP A 188 23.51 -8.50 -16.02
N THR A 189 22.81 -7.50 -15.51
CA THR A 189 23.13 -6.09 -15.75
C THR A 189 24.51 -5.74 -15.20
N ALA A 190 24.82 -6.15 -13.96
CA ALA A 190 26.13 -5.90 -13.37
C ALA A 190 27.27 -6.59 -14.14
N MET A 191 27.03 -7.81 -14.65
CA MET A 191 28.01 -8.51 -15.49
C MET A 191 28.25 -7.85 -16.84
N ALA A 192 27.20 -7.33 -17.47
CA ALA A 192 27.30 -6.58 -18.73
C ALA A 192 28.17 -5.32 -18.57
N TRP A 193 27.95 -4.53 -17.52
CA TRP A 193 28.75 -3.34 -17.20
C TRP A 193 30.22 -3.66 -16.86
N ALA A 194 30.49 -4.85 -16.33
CA ALA A 194 31.87 -5.26 -16.01
C ALA A 194 32.68 -5.72 -17.24
N LEU A 195 31.99 -5.94 -18.37
CA LEU A 195 32.62 -6.38 -19.63
C LEU A 195 32.88 -5.21 -20.62
N GLU A 196 32.34 -4.00 -20.35
CA GLU A 196 32.60 -2.76 -21.05
C GLU A 196 33.79 -2.01 -20.43
#